data_405b85a00064ae3154cb0e0d2baa08bf
#
_entry.id   405b85a00064ae3154cb0e0d2baa08bf
#
_cell.length_a   1.000
_cell.length_b   1.000
_cell.length_c   1.000
_cell.angle_alpha   90.00
_cell.angle_beta   90.00
_cell.angle_gamma   90.00
#
_symmetry.space_group_name_H-M   'P 1'
#
loop_
_entity.id
_entity.type
_entity.pdbx_description
1 polymer ?
#
loop_
_entity_poly.entity_id
_entity_poly.type
_entity_poly.pdbx_seq_one_letter_code
_entity_poly.pdbx_strand_id
1 'polypeptide(L)'
;MQNKMSIIEKTDQLRELLPKFTTTGASQGLLASSAPYVGIGCDLIDVDPLQKTLQEHLQLSTEDAAIIFVSEVSTAYMEREDSQGVFRFAAAYDDVRFVLLEQHLPDGADHPFAQTMLAHFEKLRTPLRAVGSMEQMKIRFAIAGFPDTGIDIRSLWELWSDPTFLSAEQRRALDKVEPFDEWEEFALFGSHYFLLVAEKEPGKDYTQKSTRANRTSIFAGSGR
;
A
#
# COMPACT_ATOMS: atom_id res chain seq x y z
N MET A 1 8.90 6.59 -14.07
CA MET A 1 7.62 6.68 -14.82
C MET A 1 7.80 6.58 -16.34
N GLN A 2 8.72 7.30 -17.00
CA GLN A 2 8.91 7.23 -18.46
C GLN A 2 9.13 5.81 -19.01
N ASN A 3 9.95 4.99 -18.32
CA ASN A 3 10.16 3.59 -18.70
C ASN A 3 8.85 2.78 -18.67
N LYS A 4 7.99 3.02 -17.67
CA LYS A 4 6.67 2.37 -17.57
C LYS A 4 5.78 2.73 -18.75
N MET A 5 5.75 4.00 -19.15
CA MET A 5 5.00 4.45 -20.33
C MET A 5 5.50 3.77 -21.59
N SER A 6 6.83 3.73 -21.79
CA SER A 6 7.42 3.04 -22.94
C SER A 6 7.12 1.53 -22.98
N ILE A 7 7.05 0.87 -21.83
CA ILE A 7 6.65 -0.53 -21.76
C ILE A 7 5.20 -0.72 -22.19
N ILE A 8 4.28 0.12 -21.69
CA ILE A 8 2.87 0.08 -22.06
C ILE A 8 2.72 0.28 -23.59
N GLU A 9 3.39 1.28 -24.15
CA GLU A 9 3.32 1.59 -25.60
C GLU A 9 3.83 0.45 -26.48
N LYS A 10 4.80 -0.33 -26.00
CA LYS A 10 5.44 -1.41 -26.76
C LYS A 10 4.82 -2.79 -26.56
N THR A 11 3.90 -2.93 -25.60
CA THR A 11 3.31 -4.23 -25.24
C THR A 11 1.86 -4.27 -25.66
N ASP A 12 1.55 -5.09 -26.69
CA ASP A 12 0.21 -5.17 -27.28
C ASP A 12 -0.87 -5.54 -26.25
N GLN A 13 -0.62 -6.53 -25.39
CA GLN A 13 -1.55 -6.94 -24.34
C GLN A 13 -1.90 -5.80 -23.36
N LEU A 14 -0.94 -4.92 -23.04
CA LEU A 14 -1.19 -3.76 -22.19
C LEU A 14 -1.97 -2.68 -22.91
N ARG A 15 -1.71 -2.47 -24.21
CA ARG A 15 -2.46 -1.51 -25.01
C ARG A 15 -3.92 -1.92 -25.21
N GLU A 16 -4.20 -3.21 -25.35
CA GLU A 16 -5.57 -3.74 -25.43
C GLU A 16 -6.39 -3.44 -24.17
N LEU A 17 -5.74 -3.49 -22.99
CA LEU A 17 -6.37 -3.16 -21.71
C LEU A 17 -6.55 -1.64 -21.48
N LEU A 18 -5.83 -0.81 -22.23
CA LEU A 18 -5.79 0.65 -22.06
C LEU A 18 -6.22 1.37 -23.36
N PRO A 19 -7.53 1.34 -23.70
CA PRO A 19 -8.02 1.95 -24.93
C PRO A 19 -7.75 3.45 -24.94
N LYS A 20 -7.33 3.97 -26.13
CA LYS A 20 -6.97 5.38 -26.33
C LYS A 20 -5.85 5.86 -25.40
N PHE A 21 -4.91 4.98 -25.06
CA PHE A 21 -3.74 5.35 -24.27
C PHE A 21 -2.92 6.44 -24.98
N THR A 22 -2.68 7.54 -24.29
CA THR A 22 -1.90 8.68 -24.79
C THR A 22 -0.83 9.07 -23.79
N THR A 23 0.31 9.55 -24.28
CA THR A 23 1.39 10.12 -23.47
C THR A 23 1.55 11.61 -23.76
N THR A 24 1.90 12.39 -22.74
CA THR A 24 2.03 13.86 -22.89
C THR A 24 3.46 14.31 -23.19
N GLY A 25 4.46 13.44 -23.01
CA GLY A 25 5.86 13.80 -23.09
C GLY A 25 6.39 14.68 -21.94
N ALA A 26 5.55 15.00 -20.97
CA ALA A 26 5.93 15.77 -19.80
C ALA A 26 6.89 14.97 -18.89
N SER A 27 7.71 15.67 -18.11
CA SER A 27 8.57 15.06 -17.09
C SER A 27 7.88 14.93 -15.71
N GLN A 28 6.90 15.79 -15.45
CA GLN A 28 6.10 15.83 -14.23
C GLN A 28 4.62 16.11 -14.56
N GLY A 29 3.74 15.89 -13.60
CA GLY A 29 2.29 16.02 -13.77
C GLY A 29 1.70 14.84 -14.52
N LEU A 30 0.67 15.10 -15.33
CA LEU A 30 0.04 14.07 -16.15
C LEU A 30 1.01 13.58 -17.22
N LEU A 31 1.43 12.33 -17.14
CA LEU A 31 2.34 11.71 -18.11
C LEU A 31 1.61 10.89 -19.15
N ALA A 32 0.55 10.21 -18.77
CA ALA A 32 -0.25 9.38 -19.66
C ALA A 32 -1.69 9.26 -19.15
N SER A 33 -2.61 9.03 -20.07
CA SER A 33 -4.01 8.78 -19.74
C SER A 33 -4.67 7.78 -20.69
N SER A 34 -5.61 7.05 -20.13
CA SER A 34 -6.60 6.20 -20.80
C SER A 34 -7.85 6.23 -19.94
N ALA A 35 -9.01 5.75 -20.43
CA ALA A 35 -10.24 5.74 -19.63
C ALA A 35 -10.09 5.06 -18.25
N PRO A 36 -9.45 3.86 -18.11
CA PRO A 36 -9.28 3.20 -16.82
C PRO A 36 -7.94 3.52 -16.13
N TYR A 37 -7.05 4.35 -16.70
CA TYR A 37 -5.70 4.51 -16.20
C TYR A 37 -5.15 5.92 -16.39
N VAL A 38 -4.57 6.46 -15.35
CA VAL A 38 -3.84 7.74 -15.37
C VAL A 38 -2.45 7.55 -14.78
N GLY A 39 -1.43 7.95 -15.52
CA GLY A 39 -0.03 7.96 -15.08
C GLY A 39 0.40 9.36 -14.68
N ILE A 40 0.72 9.58 -13.42
CA ILE A 40 1.16 10.86 -12.89
C ILE A 40 2.61 10.74 -12.43
N GLY A 41 3.46 11.66 -12.86
CA GLY A 41 4.84 11.80 -12.41
C GLY A 41 4.95 12.95 -11.41
N CYS A 42 5.21 12.65 -10.17
CA CYS A 42 5.44 13.64 -9.11
C CYS A 42 6.46 13.14 -8.11
N ASP A 43 7.05 14.06 -7.36
CA ASP A 43 7.80 13.76 -6.15
C ASP A 43 6.81 13.74 -4.98
N LEU A 44 6.73 12.61 -4.26
CA LEU A 44 5.81 12.48 -3.13
C LEU A 44 6.27 13.19 -1.85
N ILE A 45 7.45 13.79 -1.86
CA ILE A 45 7.90 14.72 -0.80
C ILE A 45 7.00 15.97 -0.79
N ASP A 46 6.57 16.39 -1.98
CA ASP A 46 5.59 17.46 -2.15
C ASP A 46 4.33 16.89 -2.83
N VAL A 47 3.26 16.72 -2.08
CA VAL A 47 1.99 16.14 -2.56
C VAL A 47 1.07 17.16 -3.26
N ASP A 48 1.36 18.46 -3.19
CA ASP A 48 0.52 19.50 -3.79
C ASP A 48 0.39 19.36 -5.31
N PRO A 49 1.47 19.08 -6.08
CA PRO A 49 1.36 18.83 -7.51
C PRO A 49 0.52 17.60 -7.84
N LEU A 50 0.58 16.55 -7.00
CA LEU A 50 -0.27 15.37 -7.15
C LEU A 50 -1.73 15.73 -6.94
N GLN A 51 -2.06 16.44 -5.85
CA GLN A 51 -3.42 16.87 -5.54
C GLN A 51 -4.01 17.73 -6.67
N LYS A 52 -3.26 18.70 -7.15
CA LYS A 52 -3.65 19.54 -8.28
C LYS A 52 -3.95 18.73 -9.53
N THR A 53 -3.07 17.79 -9.88
CA THR A 53 -3.24 16.93 -11.05
C THR A 53 -4.48 16.04 -10.93
N LEU A 54 -4.75 15.48 -9.75
CA LEU A 54 -5.94 14.68 -9.47
C LEU A 54 -7.22 15.52 -9.61
N GLN A 55 -7.24 16.73 -9.09
CA GLN A 55 -8.38 17.65 -9.20
C GLN A 55 -8.65 18.08 -10.64
N GLU A 56 -7.61 18.46 -11.38
CA GLU A 56 -7.73 18.98 -12.76
C GLU A 56 -8.12 17.89 -13.76
N HIS A 57 -7.60 16.68 -13.63
CA HIS A 57 -7.76 15.63 -14.64
C HIS A 57 -8.79 14.55 -14.25
N LEU A 58 -8.97 14.27 -12.97
CA LEU A 58 -9.92 13.25 -12.49
C LEU A 58 -11.15 13.87 -11.84
N GLN A 59 -11.14 15.19 -11.63
CA GLN A 59 -12.23 15.92 -10.95
C GLN A 59 -12.57 15.32 -9.59
N LEU A 60 -11.59 14.69 -8.95
CA LEU A 60 -11.77 14.08 -7.64
C LEU A 60 -11.89 15.19 -6.60
N SER A 61 -13.04 15.21 -5.92
CA SER A 61 -13.23 15.99 -4.70
C SER A 61 -12.99 15.12 -3.47
N THR A 62 -12.70 15.75 -2.34
CA THR A 62 -12.54 15.04 -1.08
C THR A 62 -13.88 14.51 -0.53
N GLU A 63 -15.01 15.02 -1.02
CA GLU A 63 -16.34 14.76 -0.47
C GLU A 63 -17.11 13.67 -1.24
N ASP A 64 -16.88 13.54 -2.56
CA ASP A 64 -17.75 12.74 -3.43
C ASP A 64 -17.09 11.47 -3.99
N ALA A 65 -15.81 11.21 -3.65
CA ALA A 65 -15.06 10.09 -4.20
C ALA A 65 -14.71 9.05 -3.13
N ALA A 66 -15.06 7.79 -3.38
CA ALA A 66 -14.49 6.63 -2.65
C ALA A 66 -13.12 6.29 -3.24
N ILE A 67 -12.07 6.41 -2.44
CA ILE A 67 -10.68 6.27 -2.91
C ILE A 67 -9.95 5.16 -2.15
N ILE A 68 -9.20 4.36 -2.89
CA ILE A 68 -8.26 3.40 -2.33
C ILE A 68 -6.84 3.83 -2.72
N PHE A 69 -6.04 4.17 -1.72
CA PHE A 69 -4.60 4.32 -1.87
C PHE A 69 -3.92 2.97 -1.63
N VAL A 70 -3.03 2.59 -2.54
CA VAL A 70 -2.21 1.37 -2.40
C VAL A 70 -0.75 1.78 -2.46
N SER A 71 -0.02 1.46 -1.40
CA SER A 71 1.43 1.67 -1.30
C SER A 71 2.10 0.32 -1.03
N GLU A 72 2.87 -0.15 -2.00
CA GLU A 72 3.61 -1.40 -1.92
C GLU A 72 5.10 -1.07 -1.87
N VAL A 73 5.70 -1.25 -0.68
CA VAL A 73 7.13 -1.07 -0.40
C VAL A 73 7.67 0.22 -1.03
N SER A 74 7.07 1.35 -0.70
CA SER A 74 7.44 2.65 -1.29
C SER A 74 7.71 3.74 -0.27
N THR A 75 6.91 3.84 0.80
CA THR A 75 7.06 4.90 1.80
C THR A 75 8.18 4.61 2.80
N ALA A 76 8.65 3.37 2.93
CA ALA A 76 9.80 3.00 3.74
C ALA A 76 11.11 3.66 3.26
N TYR A 77 11.22 4.00 1.98
CA TYR A 77 12.41 4.67 1.41
C TYR A 77 12.43 6.18 1.61
N MET A 78 11.29 6.77 2.00
CA MET A 78 11.16 8.21 2.27
C MET A 78 11.62 8.53 3.69
N GLU A 79 11.97 9.79 3.94
CA GLU A 79 12.11 10.25 5.32
C GLU A 79 10.75 10.15 6.04
N ARG A 80 10.79 10.02 7.36
CA ARG A 80 9.59 9.79 8.16
C ARG A 80 8.57 10.93 8.01
N GLU A 81 9.06 12.16 7.96
CA GLU A 81 8.25 13.38 7.81
C GLU A 81 7.59 13.43 6.45
N ASP A 82 8.31 13.08 5.38
CA ASP A 82 7.81 13.10 4.00
C ASP A 82 6.71 12.04 3.82
N SER A 83 6.96 10.81 4.25
CA SER A 83 5.95 9.75 4.20
C SER A 83 4.71 10.06 5.06
N GLN A 84 4.89 10.84 6.16
CA GLN A 84 3.76 11.34 6.95
C GLN A 84 2.89 12.34 6.16
N GLY A 85 3.49 13.12 5.27
CA GLY A 85 2.79 13.99 4.32
C GLY A 85 1.84 13.20 3.41
N VAL A 86 2.31 12.08 2.87
CA VAL A 86 1.50 11.18 2.02
C VAL A 86 0.30 10.61 2.79
N PHE A 87 0.50 10.19 4.05
CA PHE A 87 -0.60 9.65 4.86
C PHE A 87 -1.65 10.72 5.20
N ARG A 88 -1.23 11.97 5.52
CA ARG A 88 -2.15 13.09 5.73
C ARG A 88 -2.92 13.45 4.47
N PHE A 89 -2.24 13.46 3.32
CA PHE A 89 -2.88 13.69 2.02
C PHE A 89 -4.01 12.67 1.77
N ALA A 90 -3.74 11.38 1.98
CA ALA A 90 -4.77 10.36 1.84
C ALA A 90 -5.90 10.52 2.86
N ALA A 91 -5.60 10.83 4.12
CA ALA A 91 -6.59 11.02 5.17
C ALA A 91 -7.49 12.26 4.98
N ALA A 92 -7.15 13.16 4.05
CA ALA A 92 -7.98 14.33 3.73
C ALA A 92 -9.29 13.95 3.01
N TYR A 93 -9.37 12.77 2.41
CA TYR A 93 -10.60 12.28 1.78
C TYR A 93 -11.56 11.67 2.80
N ASP A 94 -12.87 11.87 2.60
CA ASP A 94 -13.90 11.43 3.55
C ASP A 94 -14.24 9.94 3.41
N ASP A 95 -14.25 9.41 2.19
CA ASP A 95 -14.39 7.98 1.91
C ASP A 95 -13.05 7.44 1.39
N VAL A 96 -12.22 6.95 2.30
CA VAL A 96 -10.86 6.54 1.96
C VAL A 96 -10.45 5.23 2.62
N ARG A 97 -9.75 4.42 1.86
CA ARG A 97 -9.02 3.26 2.35
C ARG A 97 -7.55 3.37 1.93
N PHE A 98 -6.65 3.20 2.87
CA PHE A 98 -5.21 3.11 2.60
C PHE A 98 -4.74 1.68 2.87
N VAL A 99 -4.13 1.06 1.88
CA VAL A 99 -3.53 -0.27 1.96
C VAL A 99 -2.02 -0.12 1.82
N LEU A 100 -1.29 -0.51 2.85
CA LEU A 100 0.17 -0.39 2.93
C LEU A 100 0.80 -1.75 3.17
N LEU A 101 1.71 -2.17 2.29
CA LEU A 101 2.61 -3.29 2.48
C LEU A 101 4.03 -2.76 2.65
N GLU A 102 4.65 -2.97 3.81
CA GLU A 102 6.03 -2.54 4.08
C GLU A 102 6.75 -3.44 5.07
N GLN A 103 8.06 -3.21 5.18
CA GLN A 103 8.92 -3.83 6.18
C GLN A 103 8.68 -3.23 7.57
N HIS A 104 8.91 -4.05 8.59
CA HIS A 104 9.02 -3.60 9.97
C HIS A 104 10.08 -4.37 10.74
N LEU A 105 10.43 -3.87 11.92
CA LEU A 105 11.43 -4.45 12.79
C LEU A 105 10.76 -4.93 14.09
N PRO A 106 10.21 -6.15 14.13
CA PRO A 106 9.47 -6.66 15.29
C PRO A 106 10.33 -6.70 16.56
N ASP A 107 11.60 -7.12 16.41
CA ASP A 107 12.57 -7.30 17.49
C ASP A 107 13.65 -6.19 17.49
N GLY A 108 13.41 -5.10 16.77
CA GLY A 108 14.35 -3.98 16.64
C GLY A 108 15.45 -4.18 15.60
N ALA A 109 16.26 -3.13 15.41
CA ALA A 109 17.30 -3.12 14.40
C ALA A 109 18.50 -4.03 14.73
N ASP A 110 18.68 -4.40 15.99
CA ASP A 110 19.78 -5.26 16.45
C ASP A 110 19.54 -6.76 16.21
N HIS A 111 18.33 -7.15 15.84
CA HIS A 111 18.03 -8.53 15.49
C HIS A 111 18.83 -8.96 14.24
N PRO A 112 19.45 -10.17 14.20
CA PRO A 112 20.34 -10.58 13.11
C PRO A 112 19.71 -10.51 11.72
N PHE A 113 18.44 -10.88 11.59
CA PHE A 113 17.72 -10.77 10.33
C PHE A 113 17.51 -9.30 9.92
N ALA A 114 17.12 -8.44 10.87
CA ALA A 114 16.94 -7.00 10.62
C ALA A 114 18.25 -6.36 10.16
N GLN A 115 19.37 -6.67 10.80
CA GLN A 115 20.71 -6.19 10.37
C GLN A 115 21.03 -6.64 8.94
N THR A 116 20.79 -7.91 8.61
CA THR A 116 21.03 -8.45 7.27
C THR A 116 20.15 -7.75 6.23
N MET A 117 18.86 -7.58 6.54
CA MET A 117 17.89 -6.89 5.68
C MET A 117 18.31 -5.44 5.43
N LEU A 118 18.58 -4.67 6.49
CA LEU A 118 18.99 -3.27 6.38
C LEU A 118 20.30 -3.12 5.60
N ALA A 119 21.30 -3.95 5.88
CA ALA A 119 22.56 -3.97 5.14
C ALA A 119 22.38 -4.31 3.66
N HIS A 120 21.42 -5.17 3.32
CA HIS A 120 21.10 -5.49 1.94
C HIS A 120 20.54 -4.27 1.19
N PHE A 121 19.57 -3.55 1.78
CA PHE A 121 19.02 -2.34 1.19
C PHE A 121 20.05 -1.21 1.05
N GLU A 122 20.95 -1.05 2.03
CA GLU A 122 22.10 -0.13 1.92
C GLU A 122 22.98 -0.50 0.72
N LYS A 123 23.31 -1.78 0.56
CA LYS A 123 24.11 -2.29 -0.56
C LYS A 123 23.47 -2.03 -1.93
N LEU A 124 22.14 -2.08 -1.99
CA LEU A 124 21.35 -1.74 -3.18
C LEU A 124 21.24 -0.23 -3.41
N ARG A 125 21.77 0.62 -2.51
CA ARG A 125 21.62 2.08 -2.53
C ARG A 125 20.16 2.54 -2.42
N THR A 126 19.34 1.77 -1.75
CA THR A 126 17.93 2.07 -1.45
C THR A 126 17.67 1.86 0.04
N PRO A 127 18.31 2.64 0.93
CA PRO A 127 18.19 2.44 2.37
C PRO A 127 16.75 2.61 2.84
N LEU A 128 16.35 1.81 3.81
CA LEU A 128 15.06 1.95 4.48
C LEU A 128 15.18 3.04 5.54
N ARG A 129 14.44 4.14 5.38
CA ARG A 129 14.55 5.35 6.22
C ARG A 129 13.41 5.47 7.23
N ALA A 130 12.22 5.06 6.87
CA ALA A 130 11.02 5.18 7.70
C ALA A 130 10.56 3.84 8.32
N VAL A 131 11.46 2.86 8.42
CA VAL A 131 11.14 1.56 9.00
C VAL A 131 11.07 1.64 10.54
N GLY A 132 10.14 0.90 11.14
CA GLY A 132 9.94 0.84 12.59
C GLY A 132 9.06 -0.33 12.98
N SER A 133 8.39 -0.29 14.14
CA SER A 133 7.44 -1.30 14.55
C SER A 133 6.04 -1.06 13.96
N MET A 134 5.21 -2.11 13.92
CA MET A 134 3.79 -2.00 13.53
C MET A 134 3.03 -1.01 14.42
N GLU A 135 3.31 -0.96 15.72
CA GLU A 135 2.68 -0.01 16.64
C GLU A 135 3.04 1.44 16.29
N GLN A 136 4.28 1.72 15.97
CA GLN A 136 4.70 3.05 15.51
C GLN A 136 3.99 3.42 14.19
N MET A 137 3.79 2.48 13.28
CA MET A 137 3.07 2.73 12.03
C MET A 137 1.59 3.02 12.29
N LYS A 138 0.95 2.27 13.19
CA LYS A 138 -0.43 2.54 13.61
C LYS A 138 -0.60 3.94 14.17
N ILE A 139 0.31 4.38 15.05
CA ILE A 139 0.32 5.75 15.60
C ILE A 139 0.46 6.79 14.48
N ARG A 140 1.31 6.55 13.49
CA ARG A 140 1.50 7.47 12.35
C ARG A 140 0.22 7.66 11.54
N PHE A 141 -0.54 6.60 11.29
CA PHE A 141 -1.82 6.67 10.59
C PHE A 141 -2.88 7.38 11.44
N ALA A 142 -2.93 7.15 12.75
CA ALA A 142 -3.81 7.89 13.66
C ALA A 142 -3.49 9.39 13.67
N ILE A 143 -2.22 9.77 13.73
CA ILE A 143 -1.77 11.18 13.63
C ILE A 143 -2.10 11.78 12.25
N ALA A 144 -2.13 10.98 11.19
CA ALA A 144 -2.50 11.43 9.86
C ALA A 144 -4.00 11.77 9.73
N GLY A 145 -4.85 11.24 10.63
CA GLY A 145 -6.29 11.50 10.65
C GLY A 145 -7.17 10.27 10.40
N PHE A 146 -6.60 9.08 10.32
CA PHE A 146 -7.40 7.85 10.32
C PHE A 146 -7.88 7.51 11.74
N PRO A 147 -9.14 7.07 11.90
CA PRO A 147 -9.65 6.66 13.21
C PRO A 147 -8.94 5.40 13.69
N ASP A 148 -8.58 5.35 14.96
CA ASP A 148 -7.79 4.27 15.56
C ASP A 148 -8.43 2.89 15.37
N THR A 149 -9.75 2.83 15.48
CA THR A 149 -10.55 1.61 15.25
C THR A 149 -10.71 1.23 13.78
N GLY A 150 -10.39 2.13 12.86
CA GLY A 150 -10.35 1.90 11.42
C GLY A 150 -8.99 1.37 10.93
N ILE A 151 -7.99 1.21 11.81
CA ILE A 151 -6.65 0.76 11.43
C ILE A 151 -6.47 -0.70 11.85
N ASP A 152 -6.34 -1.58 10.85
CA ASP A 152 -5.92 -2.97 11.03
C ASP A 152 -4.50 -3.16 10.48
N ILE A 153 -3.62 -3.79 11.26
CA ILE A 153 -2.24 -4.05 10.88
C ILE A 153 -1.84 -5.43 11.36
N ARG A 154 -1.28 -6.23 10.45
CA ARG A 154 -0.85 -7.60 10.74
C ARG A 154 0.37 -7.95 9.91
N SER A 155 1.29 -8.73 10.47
CA SER A 155 2.40 -9.29 9.70
C SER A 155 1.90 -10.22 8.60
N LEU A 156 2.69 -10.41 7.54
CA LEU A 156 2.35 -11.39 6.50
C LEU A 156 2.31 -12.80 7.06
N TRP A 157 3.10 -13.12 8.08
CA TRP A 157 3.05 -14.41 8.76
C TRP A 157 1.75 -14.62 9.54
N GLU A 158 1.25 -13.59 10.26
CA GLU A 158 -0.05 -13.64 10.92
C GLU A 158 -1.19 -13.83 9.91
N LEU A 159 -1.16 -13.10 8.78
CA LEU A 159 -2.13 -13.23 7.72
C LEU A 159 -2.09 -14.62 7.08
N TRP A 160 -0.90 -15.11 6.78
CA TRP A 160 -0.72 -16.47 6.26
C TRP A 160 -1.26 -17.52 7.22
N SER A 161 -1.05 -17.36 8.51
CA SER A 161 -1.46 -18.30 9.54
C SER A 161 -2.96 -18.25 9.91
N ASP A 162 -3.66 -17.20 9.49
CA ASP A 162 -5.09 -16.99 9.79
C ASP A 162 -5.99 -17.71 8.76
N PRO A 163 -6.70 -18.79 9.16
CA PRO A 163 -7.58 -19.53 8.26
C PRO A 163 -8.81 -18.71 7.83
N THR A 164 -9.12 -17.59 8.51
CA THR A 164 -10.21 -16.68 8.12
C THR A 164 -9.78 -15.72 7.04
N PHE A 165 -8.48 -15.42 6.93
CA PHE A 165 -7.90 -14.63 5.87
C PHE A 165 -7.57 -15.49 4.65
N LEU A 166 -6.90 -16.64 4.86
CA LEU A 166 -6.50 -17.58 3.82
C LEU A 166 -7.01 -18.98 4.16
N SER A 167 -8.11 -19.39 3.54
CA SER A 167 -8.75 -20.67 3.79
C SER A 167 -7.86 -21.87 3.37
N ALA A 168 -8.12 -23.03 3.93
CA ALA A 168 -7.43 -24.25 3.53
C ALA A 168 -7.61 -24.60 2.03
N GLU A 169 -8.72 -24.20 1.41
CA GLU A 169 -8.96 -24.38 -0.02
C GLU A 169 -8.06 -23.46 -0.85
N GLN A 170 -7.96 -22.20 -0.47
CA GLN A 170 -7.08 -21.22 -1.14
C GLN A 170 -5.61 -21.65 -1.01
N ARG A 171 -5.16 -22.15 0.15
CA ARG A 171 -3.80 -22.70 0.32
C ARG A 171 -3.55 -23.85 -0.63
N ARG A 172 -4.47 -24.81 -0.69
CA ARG A 172 -4.35 -25.96 -1.65
C ARG A 172 -4.34 -25.49 -3.11
N ALA A 173 -5.01 -24.37 -3.43
CA ALA A 173 -4.96 -23.81 -4.77
C ALA A 173 -3.59 -23.18 -5.07
N LEU A 174 -2.99 -22.49 -4.11
CA LEU A 174 -1.63 -21.94 -4.22
C LEU A 174 -0.58 -23.06 -4.38
N ASP A 175 -0.66 -24.11 -3.55
CA ASP A 175 0.25 -25.28 -3.63
C ASP A 175 0.22 -26.00 -4.99
N LYS A 176 -0.89 -25.90 -5.72
CA LYS A 176 -0.98 -26.43 -7.10
C LYS A 176 -0.27 -25.57 -8.13
N VAL A 177 -0.14 -24.27 -7.88
CA VAL A 177 0.59 -23.35 -8.76
C VAL A 177 2.09 -23.58 -8.59
N GLU A 178 2.56 -23.57 -7.35
CA GLU A 178 3.96 -23.82 -6.99
C GLU A 178 4.00 -24.39 -5.56
N PRO A 179 4.44 -25.64 -5.37
CA PRO A 179 4.66 -26.21 -4.05
C PRO A 179 5.76 -25.42 -3.34
N PHE A 180 5.48 -25.03 -2.10
CA PHE A 180 6.41 -24.25 -1.31
C PHE A 180 6.90 -25.07 -0.11
N ASP A 181 8.19 -25.15 0.11
CA ASP A 181 8.84 -25.95 1.15
C ASP A 181 9.75 -25.17 2.10
N GLU A 182 10.10 -23.92 1.77
CA GLU A 182 10.98 -23.05 2.57
C GLU A 182 10.21 -22.32 3.68
N TRP A 183 9.47 -23.05 4.50
CA TRP A 183 8.55 -22.48 5.49
C TRP A 183 9.22 -21.68 6.61
N GLU A 184 10.42 -22.08 7.04
CA GLU A 184 11.15 -21.39 8.09
C GLU A 184 11.63 -20.01 7.59
N GLU A 185 12.13 -19.96 6.37
CA GLU A 185 12.56 -18.70 5.73
C GLU A 185 11.37 -17.80 5.47
N PHE A 186 10.26 -18.36 4.97
CA PHE A 186 9.04 -17.59 4.75
C PHE A 186 8.45 -17.04 6.06
N ALA A 187 8.43 -17.84 7.14
CA ALA A 187 7.96 -17.37 8.45
C ALA A 187 8.80 -16.22 8.97
N LEU A 188 10.13 -16.33 8.83
CA LEU A 188 11.07 -15.28 9.22
C LEU A 188 10.85 -14.01 8.38
N PHE A 189 10.80 -14.15 7.08
CA PHE A 189 10.56 -13.04 6.16
C PHE A 189 9.17 -12.42 6.39
N GLY A 190 8.13 -13.23 6.42
CA GLY A 190 6.76 -12.79 6.62
C GLY A 190 6.50 -12.11 7.97
N SER A 191 7.32 -12.41 8.98
CA SER A 191 7.29 -11.73 10.28
C SER A 191 7.91 -10.34 10.23
N HIS A 192 8.71 -10.01 9.21
CA HIS A 192 9.34 -8.70 9.01
C HIS A 192 8.62 -7.83 7.96
N TYR A 193 7.49 -8.28 7.43
CA TYR A 193 6.60 -7.50 6.58
C TYR A 193 5.21 -7.46 7.18
N PHE A 194 4.54 -6.33 7.03
CA PHE A 194 3.16 -6.18 7.46
C PHE A 194 2.27 -5.66 6.34
N LEU A 195 0.99 -5.98 6.43
CA LEU A 195 -0.09 -5.34 5.71
C LEU A 195 -0.89 -4.49 6.70
N LEU A 196 -1.02 -3.20 6.39
CA LEU A 196 -1.88 -2.27 7.10
C LEU A 196 -3.05 -1.88 6.20
N VAL A 197 -4.24 -1.88 6.75
CA VAL A 197 -5.42 -1.26 6.14
C VAL A 197 -5.94 -0.21 7.10
N ALA A 198 -5.97 1.04 6.65
CA ALA A 198 -6.60 2.14 7.36
C ALA A 198 -7.81 2.63 6.57
N GLU A 199 -8.95 2.80 7.22
CA GLU A 199 -10.18 3.21 6.55
C GLU A 199 -10.88 4.34 7.30
N LYS A 200 -11.52 5.21 6.53
CA LYS A 200 -12.43 6.24 6.98
C LYS A 200 -13.61 6.27 6.00
N GLU A 201 -14.83 6.06 6.49
CA GLU A 201 -16.06 6.03 5.69
C GLU A 201 -17.06 7.02 6.27
N PRO A 202 -17.77 7.80 5.44
CA PRO A 202 -18.78 8.75 5.91
C PRO A 202 -19.88 8.03 6.71
N GLY A 203 -20.23 8.59 7.87
CA GLY A 203 -21.30 8.06 8.72
C GLY A 203 -20.96 6.78 9.50
N LYS A 204 -19.78 6.21 9.35
CA LYS A 204 -19.33 5.06 10.15
C LYS A 204 -18.92 5.52 11.55
N ASP A 205 -19.46 4.86 12.57
CA ASP A 205 -19.08 5.09 13.97
C ASP A 205 -17.81 4.32 14.32
N TYR A 206 -16.71 5.04 14.51
CA TYR A 206 -15.41 4.50 14.90
C TYR A 206 -15.17 4.54 16.42
N THR A 207 -16.14 4.97 17.23
CA THR A 207 -15.99 5.02 18.69
C THR A 207 -16.09 3.64 19.34
N GLN A 208 -16.73 2.68 18.68
CA GLN A 208 -16.85 1.31 19.16
C GLN A 208 -15.66 0.47 18.69
N LYS A 209 -15.01 -0.23 19.63
CA LYS A 209 -14.00 -1.25 19.28
C LYS A 209 -14.70 -2.35 18.48
N SER A 210 -14.40 -2.43 17.18
CA SER A 210 -14.84 -3.55 16.35
C SER A 210 -14.30 -4.86 16.94
N THR A 211 -15.18 -5.81 17.18
CA THR A 211 -14.75 -7.19 17.51
C THR A 211 -14.06 -7.79 16.28
N ARG A 212 -13.03 -8.59 16.49
CA ARG A 212 -12.18 -9.20 15.45
C ARG A 212 -12.99 -9.89 14.33
N ALA A 213 -14.20 -10.37 14.64
CA ALA A 213 -15.12 -11.00 13.67
C ALA A 213 -15.65 -10.06 12.57
N ASN A 214 -15.80 -8.75 12.84
CA ASN A 214 -16.28 -7.78 11.83
C ASN A 214 -15.15 -7.25 10.91
N ARG A 215 -13.87 -7.45 11.29
CA ARG A 215 -12.73 -6.98 10.50
C ARG A 215 -12.39 -7.89 9.32
N THR A 216 -12.85 -9.14 9.33
CA THR A 216 -12.61 -10.11 8.25
C THR A 216 -13.20 -9.65 6.90
N SER A 217 -14.25 -8.80 6.92
CA SER A 217 -14.86 -8.26 5.70
C SER A 217 -13.99 -7.25 4.94
N ILE A 218 -12.96 -6.67 5.59
CA ILE A 218 -12.05 -5.72 4.94
C ILE A 218 -11.21 -6.40 3.87
N PHE A 219 -10.86 -7.68 4.10
CA PHE A 219 -10.01 -8.47 3.21
C PHE A 219 -10.80 -9.47 2.35
N ALA A 220 -12.07 -9.74 2.70
CA ALA A 220 -12.93 -10.57 1.87
C ALA A 220 -13.45 -9.73 0.69
N GLY A 221 -12.74 -9.77 -0.42
CA GLY A 221 -13.27 -9.29 -1.69
C GLY A 221 -14.57 -10.05 -1.97
N SER A 222 -15.67 -9.33 -2.18
CA SER A 222 -16.93 -9.92 -2.66
C SER A 222 -16.64 -10.58 -4.01
N GLY A 223 -16.45 -11.89 -4.00
CA GLY A 223 -16.44 -12.68 -5.23
C GLY A 223 -17.83 -12.57 -5.87
N ARG A 224 -17.90 -11.88 -6.96
CA ARG A 224 -18.87 -12.04 -8.04
C ARG A 224 -18.13 -11.93 -9.34
#